data_bd26294e9d3abba58c701a00bbeed437
#
_entry.id   bd26294e9d3abba58c701a00bbeed437
#
_cell.length_a   1.000
_cell.length_b   1.000
_cell.length_c   1.000
_cell.angle_alpha   90.00
_cell.angle_beta   90.00
_cell.angle_gamma   90.00
#
_symmetry.space_group_name_H-M   'P 1'
#
loop_
_entity.id
_entity.type
_entity.pdbx_description
1 polymer ?
#
loop_
_entity_poly.entity_id
_entity_poly.type
_entity_poly.pdbx_seq_one_letter_code
_entity_poly.pdbx_strand_id
1 'polypeptide(L)'
;VAEGGHQVRAELEGVGEAGARGFGRLSREMDMANARVAAFARRATLAAAAASAALAAAGVAMIRSGLQTVDAQAKMAQSLGTTVASLQVLERAGDLAGVSMGQVEQATVQLTRRLSQAAAGTGPAVDALDRLHLSAEELQRLPLDARIAAIQEALGQFVPEAERAAVASQLFGDRAALVFTRIDTATLRQATEDVLAFGVVVSEADADQIERTNDAISRLGLIWRG
;
A
#
# COMPACT_ATOMS: atom_id res chain seq x y z
N VAL A 1 83.65 -47.79 21.57
CA VAL A 1 83.00 -46.60 22.15
C VAL A 1 82.70 -45.53 21.05
N ALA A 2 83.37 -45.61 19.87
CA ALA A 2 83.21 -44.59 18.80
C ALA A 2 82.00 -44.84 17.84
N GLU A 3 81.53 -46.11 17.70
CA GLU A 3 80.45 -46.47 16.74
C GLU A 3 79.08 -46.05 17.17
N GLY A 4 78.78 -46.04 18.49
CA GLY A 4 77.42 -45.60 18.97
C GLY A 4 77.15 -44.08 18.83
N GLY A 5 78.17 -43.27 18.76
CA GLY A 5 78.01 -41.82 18.62
C GLY A 5 77.58 -41.34 17.22
N HIS A 6 77.98 -42.09 16.20
CA HIS A 6 77.54 -41.78 14.81
C HIS A 6 76.09 -42.21 14.54
N GLN A 7 75.63 -43.32 15.12
CA GLN A 7 74.30 -43.78 14.98
C GLN A 7 73.28 -42.81 15.66
N VAL A 8 73.61 -42.35 16.88
CA VAL A 8 72.77 -41.41 17.61
C VAL A 8 72.67 -40.03 16.89
N ARG A 9 73.80 -39.58 16.28
CA ARG A 9 73.76 -38.34 15.46
C ARG A 9 72.87 -38.50 14.22
N ALA A 10 73.01 -39.60 13.49
CA ALA A 10 72.19 -39.83 12.30
C ALA A 10 70.68 -39.99 12.64
N GLU A 11 70.37 -40.56 13.78
CA GLU A 11 68.93 -40.63 14.25
C GLU A 11 68.41 -39.24 14.68
N LEU A 12 69.25 -38.45 15.37
CA LEU A 12 68.86 -37.07 15.74
C LEU A 12 68.74 -36.15 14.52
N GLU A 13 69.60 -36.26 13.53
CA GLU A 13 69.48 -35.51 12.25
C GLU A 13 68.21 -35.96 11.49
N GLY A 14 67.87 -37.26 11.45
CA GLY A 14 66.66 -37.78 10.85
C GLY A 14 65.37 -37.27 11.54
N VAL A 15 65.39 -37.19 12.89
CA VAL A 15 64.28 -36.63 13.66
C VAL A 15 64.12 -35.10 13.37
N GLY A 16 65.27 -34.39 13.29
CA GLY A 16 65.30 -32.95 12.94
C GLY A 16 64.67 -32.68 11.54
N GLU A 17 65.08 -33.48 10.54
CA GLU A 17 64.57 -33.35 9.18
C GLU A 17 63.11 -33.77 9.05
N ALA A 18 62.69 -34.80 9.78
CA ALA A 18 61.27 -35.22 9.83
C ALA A 18 60.41 -34.15 10.51
N GLY A 19 60.93 -33.54 11.60
CA GLY A 19 60.31 -32.39 12.26
C GLY A 19 60.14 -31.19 11.35
N ALA A 20 61.24 -30.79 10.68
CA ALA A 20 61.22 -29.66 9.75
C ALA A 20 60.25 -29.87 8.57
N ARG A 21 60.17 -31.10 8.03
CA ARG A 21 59.22 -31.45 6.99
C ARG A 21 57.78 -31.45 7.51
N GLY A 22 57.53 -31.92 8.74
CA GLY A 22 56.26 -31.88 9.42
C GLY A 22 55.77 -30.44 9.65
N PHE A 23 56.64 -29.58 10.20
CA PHE A 23 56.31 -28.18 10.40
C PHE A 23 56.06 -27.43 9.09
N GLY A 24 56.82 -27.71 8.04
CA GLY A 24 56.61 -27.11 6.73
C GLY A 24 55.31 -27.55 6.02
N ARG A 25 54.78 -28.74 6.32
CA ARG A 25 53.45 -29.17 5.89
C ARG A 25 52.35 -28.48 6.68
N LEU A 26 52.49 -28.43 8.00
CA LEU A 26 51.55 -27.79 8.89
C LEU A 26 51.42 -26.28 8.59
N SER A 27 52.53 -25.60 8.37
CA SER A 27 52.53 -24.18 7.97
C SER A 27 51.77 -23.96 6.65
N ARG A 28 52.02 -24.79 5.64
CA ARG A 28 51.29 -24.69 4.36
C ARG A 28 49.82 -24.99 4.49
N GLU A 29 49.43 -25.95 5.32
CA GLU A 29 48.02 -26.23 5.61
C GLU A 29 47.34 -25.10 6.36
N MET A 30 48.01 -24.47 7.31
CA MET A 30 47.52 -23.27 8.00
C MET A 30 47.42 -22.07 7.06
N ASP A 31 48.35 -21.85 6.16
CA ASP A 31 48.28 -20.79 5.16
C ASP A 31 47.10 -20.99 4.19
N MET A 32 46.84 -22.24 3.76
CA MET A 32 45.71 -22.57 2.94
C MET A 32 44.38 -22.42 3.70
N ALA A 33 44.34 -22.78 4.98
CA ALA A 33 43.18 -22.59 5.83
C ALA A 33 42.86 -21.10 6.03
N ASN A 34 43.89 -20.28 6.33
CA ASN A 34 43.75 -18.84 6.46
C ASN A 34 43.28 -18.17 5.16
N ALA A 35 43.82 -18.61 4.01
CA ALA A 35 43.35 -18.11 2.70
C ALA A 35 41.87 -18.44 2.42
N ARG A 36 41.44 -19.65 2.81
CA ARG A 36 39.99 -20.03 2.69
C ARG A 36 39.11 -19.21 3.61
N VAL A 37 39.50 -18.99 4.86
CA VAL A 37 38.79 -18.14 5.81
C VAL A 37 38.69 -16.69 5.31
N ALA A 38 39.80 -16.14 4.80
CA ALA A 38 39.82 -14.80 4.22
C ALA A 38 38.90 -14.69 2.97
N ALA A 39 38.90 -15.70 2.11
CA ALA A 39 38.02 -15.74 0.95
C ALA A 39 36.55 -15.86 1.34
N PHE A 40 36.26 -16.65 2.38
CA PHE A 40 34.88 -16.74 2.93
C PHE A 40 34.45 -15.40 3.55
N ALA A 41 35.29 -14.76 4.34
CA ALA A 41 34.98 -13.45 4.94
C ALA A 41 34.69 -12.38 3.87
N ARG A 42 35.49 -12.33 2.79
CA ARG A 42 35.22 -11.41 1.67
C ARG A 42 33.90 -11.69 0.97
N ARG A 43 33.54 -12.97 0.76
CA ARG A 43 32.25 -13.34 0.16
C ARG A 43 31.10 -12.99 1.09
N ALA A 44 31.24 -13.21 2.39
CA ALA A 44 30.23 -12.87 3.38
C ALA A 44 29.99 -11.36 3.46
N THR A 45 31.06 -10.53 3.42
CA THR A 45 30.91 -9.07 3.41
C THR A 45 30.27 -8.55 2.12
N LEU A 46 30.61 -9.11 0.95
CA LEU A 46 29.97 -8.75 -0.31
C LEU A 46 28.49 -9.17 -0.35
N ALA A 47 28.15 -10.36 0.17
CA ALA A 47 26.77 -10.80 0.27
C ALA A 47 25.95 -9.94 1.24
N ALA A 48 26.52 -9.54 2.37
CA ALA A 48 25.87 -8.63 3.33
C ALA A 48 25.66 -7.24 2.73
N ALA A 49 26.64 -6.70 2.00
CA ALA A 49 26.53 -5.42 1.30
C ALA A 49 25.44 -5.46 0.20
N ALA A 50 25.38 -6.55 -0.57
CA ALA A 50 24.33 -6.74 -1.58
C ALA A 50 22.94 -6.86 -0.97
N ALA A 51 22.80 -7.58 0.16
CA ALA A 51 21.53 -7.70 0.87
C ALA A 51 21.06 -6.36 1.44
N SER A 52 21.96 -5.55 2.02
CA SER A 52 21.61 -4.22 2.54
C SER A 52 21.22 -3.24 1.43
N ALA A 53 21.89 -3.29 0.27
CA ALA A 53 21.53 -2.49 -0.90
C ALA A 53 20.15 -2.91 -1.46
N ALA A 54 19.84 -4.20 -1.51
CA ALA A 54 18.54 -4.70 -1.95
C ALA A 54 17.42 -4.28 -0.99
N LEU A 55 17.63 -4.34 0.32
CA LEU A 55 16.67 -3.87 1.32
C LEU A 55 16.44 -2.37 1.24
N ALA A 56 17.49 -1.57 1.04
CA ALA A 56 17.36 -0.13 0.84
C ALA A 56 16.58 0.20 -0.44
N ALA A 57 16.87 -0.49 -1.56
CA ALA A 57 16.14 -0.31 -2.81
C ALA A 57 14.65 -0.71 -2.69
N ALA A 58 14.37 -1.81 -1.99
CA ALA A 58 13.00 -2.23 -1.71
C ALA A 58 12.26 -1.21 -0.83
N GLY A 59 12.92 -0.67 0.21
CA GLY A 59 12.37 0.38 1.06
C GLY A 59 12.00 1.64 0.27
N VAL A 60 12.89 2.12 -0.59
CA VAL A 60 12.63 3.28 -1.46
C VAL A 60 11.49 3.00 -2.43
N ALA A 61 11.42 1.79 -3.01
CA ALA A 61 10.33 1.41 -3.91
C ALA A 61 8.98 1.37 -3.19
N MET A 62 8.94 0.85 -1.96
CA MET A 62 7.72 0.83 -1.13
C MET A 62 7.24 2.23 -0.76
N ILE A 63 8.16 3.11 -0.33
CA ILE A 63 7.83 4.51 -0.01
C ILE A 63 7.29 5.22 -1.26
N ARG A 64 7.95 5.06 -2.41
CA ARG A 64 7.51 5.67 -3.66
C ARG A 64 6.13 5.17 -4.11
N SER A 65 5.88 3.87 -3.99
CA SER A 65 4.56 3.29 -4.29
C SER A 65 3.48 3.83 -3.36
N GLY A 66 3.76 3.93 -2.05
CA GLY A 66 2.83 4.51 -1.08
C GLY A 66 2.50 5.98 -1.39
N LEU A 67 3.52 6.80 -1.69
CA LEU A 67 3.32 8.21 -2.07
C LEU A 67 2.49 8.35 -3.34
N GLN A 68 2.72 7.51 -4.35
CA GLN A 68 1.92 7.52 -5.58
C GLN A 68 0.46 7.12 -5.35
N THR A 69 0.20 6.20 -4.44
CA THR A 69 -1.16 5.80 -4.08
C THR A 69 -1.91 6.95 -3.40
N VAL A 70 -1.29 7.63 -2.44
CA VAL A 70 -1.92 8.77 -1.75
C VAL A 70 -2.15 9.95 -2.70
N ASP A 71 -1.20 10.26 -3.58
CA ASP A 71 -1.35 11.29 -4.62
C ASP A 71 -2.52 10.96 -5.58
N ALA A 72 -2.67 9.71 -6.00
CA ALA A 72 -3.79 9.28 -6.82
C ALA A 72 -5.14 9.40 -6.07
N GLN A 73 -5.18 9.04 -4.78
CA GLN A 73 -6.37 9.22 -3.95
C GLN A 73 -6.72 10.69 -3.75
N ALA A 74 -5.74 11.57 -3.53
CA ALA A 74 -5.95 13.01 -3.41
C ALA A 74 -6.55 13.61 -4.68
N LYS A 75 -6.00 13.29 -5.85
CA LYS A 75 -6.53 13.71 -7.16
C LYS A 75 -7.92 13.19 -7.43
N MET A 76 -8.20 11.95 -7.05
CA MET A 76 -9.55 11.38 -7.15
C MET A 76 -10.52 12.08 -6.20
N ALA A 77 -10.13 12.33 -4.94
CA ALA A 77 -10.94 13.08 -3.98
C ALA A 77 -11.31 14.46 -4.51
N GLN A 78 -10.33 15.18 -5.04
CA GLN A 78 -10.52 16.50 -5.64
C GLN A 78 -11.48 16.43 -6.85
N SER A 79 -11.32 15.45 -7.74
CA SER A 79 -12.18 15.29 -8.92
C SER A 79 -13.62 14.94 -8.57
N LEU A 80 -13.85 14.25 -7.47
CA LEU A 80 -15.18 13.85 -6.97
C LEU A 80 -15.79 14.86 -5.98
N GLY A 81 -15.04 15.91 -5.62
CA GLY A 81 -15.48 16.92 -4.66
C GLY A 81 -15.70 16.33 -3.25
N THR A 82 -14.78 15.47 -2.82
CA THR A 82 -14.83 14.81 -1.51
C THR A 82 -13.45 14.79 -0.85
N THR A 83 -13.34 14.21 0.34
CA THR A 83 -12.09 14.10 1.10
C THR A 83 -11.39 12.77 0.83
N VAL A 84 -10.06 12.73 1.04
CA VAL A 84 -9.29 11.46 0.96
C VAL A 84 -9.81 10.46 1.99
N ALA A 85 -10.13 10.91 3.21
CA ALA A 85 -10.71 10.07 4.25
C ALA A 85 -12.02 9.40 3.79
N SER A 86 -12.91 10.16 3.15
CA SER A 86 -14.17 9.66 2.58
C SER A 86 -13.92 8.59 1.51
N LEU A 87 -12.92 8.79 0.64
CA LEU A 87 -12.54 7.77 -0.35
C LEU A 87 -11.99 6.50 0.28
N GLN A 88 -11.17 6.61 1.32
CA GLN A 88 -10.64 5.44 2.04
C GLN A 88 -11.75 4.62 2.70
N VAL A 89 -12.76 5.27 3.27
CA VAL A 89 -13.95 4.58 3.79
C VAL A 89 -14.70 3.86 2.67
N LEU A 90 -14.90 4.50 1.52
CA LEU A 90 -15.59 3.89 0.40
C LEU A 90 -14.79 2.77 -0.27
N GLU A 91 -13.48 2.90 -0.36
CA GLU A 91 -12.58 1.84 -0.84
C GLU A 91 -12.70 0.61 0.07
N ARG A 92 -12.62 0.82 1.39
CA ARG A 92 -12.79 -0.26 2.37
C ARG A 92 -14.17 -0.88 2.31
N ALA A 93 -15.24 -0.08 2.18
CA ALA A 93 -16.60 -0.57 2.02
C ALA A 93 -16.75 -1.38 0.72
N GLY A 94 -16.13 -0.92 -0.36
CA GLY A 94 -16.06 -1.63 -1.63
C GLY A 94 -15.40 -3.00 -1.50
N ASP A 95 -14.25 -3.06 -0.84
CA ASP A 95 -13.53 -4.32 -0.57
C ASP A 95 -14.40 -5.31 0.22
N LEU A 96 -15.06 -4.85 1.28
CA LEU A 96 -15.96 -5.67 2.08
C LEU A 96 -17.17 -6.18 1.28
N ALA A 97 -17.69 -5.37 0.37
CA ALA A 97 -18.84 -5.69 -0.46
C ALA A 97 -18.52 -6.38 -1.80
N GLY A 98 -17.23 -6.54 -2.14
CA GLY A 98 -16.79 -7.06 -3.44
C GLY A 98 -17.10 -6.09 -4.59
N VAL A 99 -16.99 -4.79 -4.36
CA VAL A 99 -17.22 -3.71 -5.32
C VAL A 99 -15.89 -3.00 -5.62
N SER A 100 -15.55 -2.85 -6.90
CA SER A 100 -14.31 -2.17 -7.30
C SER A 100 -14.42 -0.65 -7.14
N MET A 101 -13.30 0.03 -6.86
CA MET A 101 -13.25 1.49 -6.74
C MET A 101 -13.73 2.21 -8.00
N GLY A 102 -13.44 1.68 -9.19
CA GLY A 102 -13.95 2.24 -10.46
C GLY A 102 -15.49 2.20 -10.57
N GLN A 103 -16.15 1.20 -9.98
CA GLN A 103 -17.62 1.15 -9.90
C GLN A 103 -18.14 2.20 -8.92
N VAL A 104 -17.46 2.39 -7.78
CA VAL A 104 -17.81 3.44 -6.80
C VAL A 104 -17.67 4.82 -7.43
N GLU A 105 -16.57 5.07 -8.17
CA GLU A 105 -16.35 6.32 -8.89
C GLU A 105 -17.44 6.64 -9.89
N GLN A 106 -17.77 5.69 -10.78
CA GLN A 106 -18.86 5.86 -11.75
C GLN A 106 -20.20 6.18 -11.10
N ALA A 107 -20.52 5.48 -10.02
CA ALA A 107 -21.73 5.69 -9.26
C ALA A 107 -21.77 7.07 -8.61
N THR A 108 -20.64 7.53 -8.08
CA THR A 108 -20.47 8.87 -7.48
C THR A 108 -20.67 9.99 -8.49
N VAL A 109 -20.08 9.87 -9.67
CA VAL A 109 -20.25 10.83 -10.77
C VAL A 109 -21.73 10.94 -11.16
N GLN A 110 -22.44 9.80 -11.26
CA GLN A 110 -23.87 9.81 -11.56
C GLN A 110 -24.70 10.44 -10.44
N LEU A 111 -24.42 10.09 -9.18
CA LEU A 111 -25.09 10.68 -8.03
C LEU A 111 -24.89 12.20 -8.00
N THR A 112 -23.66 12.68 -8.14
CA THR A 112 -23.34 14.12 -8.13
C THR A 112 -24.11 14.86 -9.22
N ARG A 113 -24.13 14.34 -10.45
CA ARG A 113 -24.90 14.90 -11.55
C ARG A 113 -26.39 14.98 -11.25
N ARG A 114 -26.98 13.89 -10.73
CA ARG A 114 -28.40 13.82 -10.44
C ARG A 114 -28.81 14.69 -9.25
N LEU A 115 -27.96 14.80 -8.24
CA LEU A 115 -28.18 15.76 -7.15
C LEU A 115 -28.14 17.21 -7.64
N SER A 116 -27.23 17.53 -8.56
CA SER A 116 -27.20 18.88 -9.17
C SER A 116 -28.46 19.17 -10.00
N GLN A 117 -28.99 18.19 -10.71
CA GLN A 117 -30.26 18.33 -11.44
C GLN A 117 -31.45 18.47 -10.47
N ALA A 118 -31.46 17.68 -9.39
CA ALA A 118 -32.51 17.73 -8.39
C ALA A 118 -32.54 19.07 -7.63
N ALA A 119 -31.36 19.62 -7.30
CA ALA A 119 -31.26 20.94 -6.71
C ALA A 119 -31.80 22.05 -7.63
N ALA A 120 -31.79 21.84 -8.96
CA ALA A 120 -32.43 22.70 -9.94
C ALA A 120 -33.94 22.33 -10.17
N GLY A 121 -34.53 21.44 -9.39
CA GLY A 121 -35.91 20.98 -9.49
C GLY A 121 -36.16 20.08 -10.71
N THR A 122 -35.16 19.44 -11.28
CA THR A 122 -35.28 18.63 -12.50
C THR A 122 -34.63 17.27 -12.36
N GLY A 123 -35.03 16.33 -13.22
CA GLY A 123 -34.42 15.01 -13.32
C GLY A 123 -35.06 13.95 -12.41
N PRO A 124 -34.65 12.67 -12.59
CA PRO A 124 -35.30 11.54 -11.93
C PRO A 124 -35.04 11.44 -10.43
N ALA A 125 -34.05 12.16 -9.91
CA ALA A 125 -33.72 12.15 -8.48
C ALA A 125 -34.65 13.00 -7.64
N VAL A 126 -35.45 13.91 -8.21
CA VAL A 126 -36.40 14.76 -7.45
C VAL A 126 -37.38 13.89 -6.68
N ASP A 127 -38.15 13.05 -7.39
CA ASP A 127 -39.13 12.19 -6.76
C ASP A 127 -38.53 11.21 -5.75
N ALA A 128 -37.32 10.72 -6.05
CA ALA A 128 -36.59 9.83 -5.15
C ALA A 128 -36.22 10.55 -3.84
N LEU A 129 -35.69 11.76 -3.92
CA LEU A 129 -35.30 12.56 -2.76
C LEU A 129 -36.51 12.98 -1.92
N ASP A 130 -37.59 13.40 -2.56
CA ASP A 130 -38.87 13.71 -1.88
C ASP A 130 -39.39 12.51 -1.09
N ARG A 131 -39.33 11.32 -1.70
CA ARG A 131 -39.76 10.08 -1.05
C ARG A 131 -38.85 9.68 0.11
N LEU A 132 -37.56 10.01 0.03
CA LEU A 132 -36.56 9.76 1.08
C LEU A 132 -36.55 10.86 2.15
N HIS A 133 -37.30 11.94 1.98
CA HIS A 133 -37.26 13.14 2.83
C HIS A 133 -35.88 13.75 2.94
N LEU A 134 -35.11 13.74 1.84
CA LEU A 134 -33.74 14.27 1.76
C LEU A 134 -33.69 15.50 0.83
N SER A 135 -32.88 16.49 1.19
CA SER A 135 -32.58 17.66 0.35
C SER A 135 -31.33 17.43 -0.49
N ALA A 136 -31.41 17.75 -1.78
CA ALA A 136 -30.28 17.67 -2.69
C ALA A 136 -29.13 18.58 -2.23
N GLU A 137 -29.46 19.81 -1.77
CA GLU A 137 -28.50 20.79 -1.30
C GLU A 137 -27.80 20.37 -0.02
N GLU A 138 -28.50 19.73 0.92
CA GLU A 138 -27.93 19.20 2.15
C GLU A 138 -27.00 18.04 1.84
N LEU A 139 -27.42 17.11 1.00
CA LEU A 139 -26.57 15.99 0.57
C LEU A 139 -25.29 16.45 -0.12
N GLN A 140 -25.35 17.51 -0.94
CA GLN A 140 -24.15 18.04 -1.62
C GLN A 140 -23.12 18.62 -0.66
N ARG A 141 -23.51 19.04 0.54
CA ARG A 141 -22.60 19.57 1.57
C ARG A 141 -21.88 18.48 2.36
N LEU A 142 -22.41 17.26 2.33
CA LEU A 142 -21.82 16.13 3.05
C LEU A 142 -20.61 15.55 2.30
N PRO A 143 -19.59 15.05 3.00
CA PRO A 143 -18.59 14.17 2.41
C PRO A 143 -19.26 12.95 1.74
N LEU A 144 -18.60 12.34 0.78
CA LEU A 144 -19.22 11.33 -0.06
C LEU A 144 -19.71 10.09 0.70
N ASP A 145 -18.91 9.59 1.64
CA ASP A 145 -19.27 8.49 2.54
C ASP A 145 -20.50 8.80 3.38
N ALA A 146 -20.55 9.98 3.99
CA ALA A 146 -21.69 10.45 4.77
C ALA A 146 -22.94 10.66 3.90
N ARG A 147 -22.77 11.16 2.67
CA ARG A 147 -23.84 11.32 1.68
C ARG A 147 -24.46 9.97 1.31
N ILE A 148 -23.63 8.98 1.03
CA ILE A 148 -24.08 7.62 0.72
C ILE A 148 -24.75 6.97 1.93
N ALA A 149 -24.18 7.14 3.13
CA ALA A 149 -24.76 6.62 4.36
C ALA A 149 -26.16 7.19 4.62
N ALA A 150 -26.35 8.51 4.46
CA ALA A 150 -27.66 9.16 4.63
C ALA A 150 -28.70 8.64 3.63
N ILE A 151 -28.31 8.43 2.37
CA ILE A 151 -29.21 7.85 1.35
C ILE A 151 -29.55 6.40 1.71
N GLN A 152 -28.60 5.59 2.13
CA GLN A 152 -28.84 4.19 2.51
C GLN A 152 -29.73 4.06 3.74
N GLU A 153 -29.55 4.91 4.73
CA GLU A 153 -30.40 4.97 5.91
C GLU A 153 -31.81 5.33 5.54
N ALA A 154 -32.01 6.37 4.73
CA ALA A 154 -33.32 6.79 4.28
C ALA A 154 -34.01 5.73 3.41
N LEU A 155 -33.29 5.04 2.52
CA LEU A 155 -33.83 3.90 1.76
C LEU A 155 -34.28 2.78 2.69
N GLY A 156 -33.52 2.50 3.76
CA GLY A 156 -33.89 1.49 4.75
C GLY A 156 -35.15 1.87 5.55
N GLN A 157 -35.30 3.15 5.87
CA GLN A 157 -36.34 3.67 6.72
C GLN A 157 -37.65 3.94 5.97
N PHE A 158 -37.59 4.53 4.77
CA PHE A 158 -38.78 5.06 4.10
C PHE A 158 -39.24 4.22 2.89
N VAL A 159 -38.40 3.27 2.41
CA VAL A 159 -38.71 2.51 1.19
C VAL A 159 -38.80 1.01 1.48
N PRO A 160 -39.92 0.34 1.12
CA PRO A 160 -40.02 -1.11 1.19
C PRO A 160 -38.92 -1.79 0.40
N GLU A 161 -38.41 -2.92 0.89
CA GLU A 161 -37.25 -3.63 0.33
C GLU A 161 -37.39 -3.90 -1.18
N ALA A 162 -38.60 -4.33 -1.62
CA ALA A 162 -38.87 -4.61 -3.02
C ALA A 162 -38.72 -3.39 -3.96
N GLU A 163 -38.81 -2.17 -3.43
CA GLU A 163 -38.76 -0.93 -4.21
C GLU A 163 -37.39 -0.20 -4.08
N ARG A 164 -36.55 -0.60 -3.12
CA ARG A 164 -35.25 0.09 -2.86
C ARG A 164 -34.38 0.17 -4.09
N ALA A 165 -34.29 -0.90 -4.87
CA ALA A 165 -33.49 -0.92 -6.09
C ALA A 165 -34.01 0.10 -7.13
N ALA A 166 -35.32 0.26 -7.27
CA ALA A 166 -35.92 1.22 -8.18
C ALA A 166 -35.67 2.67 -7.74
N VAL A 167 -35.80 2.97 -6.45
CA VAL A 167 -35.48 4.31 -5.91
C VAL A 167 -33.98 4.60 -6.00
N ALA A 168 -33.13 3.62 -5.68
CA ALA A 168 -31.69 3.75 -5.82
C ALA A 168 -31.28 4.00 -7.28
N SER A 169 -31.97 3.39 -8.27
CA SER A 169 -31.67 3.63 -9.69
C SER A 169 -31.95 5.06 -10.13
N GLN A 170 -32.92 5.73 -9.50
CA GLN A 170 -33.20 7.13 -9.75
C GLN A 170 -32.08 8.06 -9.23
N LEU A 171 -31.36 7.67 -8.19
CA LEU A 171 -30.25 8.43 -7.61
C LEU A 171 -28.89 8.10 -8.25
N PHE A 172 -28.58 6.81 -8.40
CA PHE A 172 -27.27 6.34 -8.84
C PHE A 172 -27.21 5.90 -10.31
N GLY A 173 -28.37 5.71 -10.98
CA GLY A 173 -28.48 5.03 -12.26
C GLY A 173 -28.51 3.52 -12.13
N ASP A 174 -29.06 2.83 -13.13
CA ASP A 174 -29.40 1.40 -13.06
C ASP A 174 -28.18 0.51 -12.74
N ARG A 175 -27.03 0.78 -13.37
CA ARG A 175 -25.80 0.01 -13.13
C ARG A 175 -25.20 0.27 -11.75
N ALA A 176 -25.26 1.51 -11.30
CA ALA A 176 -24.67 1.91 -10.04
C ALA A 176 -25.60 1.59 -8.84
N ALA A 177 -26.91 1.51 -9.02
CA ALA A 177 -27.83 1.06 -7.99
C ALA A 177 -27.45 -0.32 -7.44
N LEU A 178 -27.03 -1.26 -8.33
CA LEU A 178 -26.56 -2.59 -7.93
C LEU A 178 -25.29 -2.56 -7.06
N VAL A 179 -24.44 -1.58 -7.25
CA VAL A 179 -23.24 -1.38 -6.43
C VAL A 179 -23.63 -1.00 -5.01
N PHE A 180 -24.52 -0.01 -4.89
CA PHE A 180 -24.94 0.49 -3.59
C PHE A 180 -25.96 -0.38 -2.86
N THR A 181 -26.62 -1.34 -3.52
CA THR A 181 -27.37 -2.38 -2.81
C THR A 181 -26.46 -3.36 -2.06
N ARG A 182 -25.17 -3.45 -2.43
CA ARG A 182 -24.17 -4.28 -1.74
C ARG A 182 -23.45 -3.53 -0.61
N ILE A 183 -23.29 -2.22 -0.77
CA ILE A 183 -22.69 -1.34 0.26
C ILE A 183 -23.84 -0.80 1.12
N ASP A 184 -24.27 -1.56 2.10
CA ASP A 184 -25.30 -1.17 3.04
C ASP A 184 -24.74 -0.32 4.19
N THR A 185 -25.64 0.16 5.06
CA THR A 185 -25.28 0.97 6.23
C THR A 185 -24.36 0.25 7.19
N ALA A 186 -24.50 -1.08 7.34
CA ALA A 186 -23.63 -1.88 8.21
C ALA A 186 -22.20 -1.97 7.66
N THR A 187 -22.08 -2.20 6.35
CA THR A 187 -20.80 -2.23 5.63
C THR A 187 -20.07 -0.88 5.71
N LEU A 188 -20.80 0.23 5.50
CA LEU A 188 -20.21 1.58 5.63
C LEU A 188 -19.74 1.87 7.05
N ARG A 189 -20.52 1.50 8.07
CA ARG A 189 -20.11 1.66 9.47
C ARG A 189 -18.86 0.85 9.78
N GLN A 190 -18.81 -0.42 9.40
CA GLN A 190 -17.65 -1.27 9.58
C GLN A 190 -16.42 -0.71 8.87
N ALA A 191 -16.58 -0.23 7.64
CA ALA A 191 -15.50 0.39 6.88
C ALA A 191 -14.96 1.64 7.59
N THR A 192 -15.85 2.48 8.14
CA THR A 192 -15.45 3.67 8.92
C THR A 192 -14.69 3.28 10.18
N GLU A 193 -15.18 2.29 10.93
CA GLU A 193 -14.52 1.77 12.12
C GLU A 193 -13.14 1.19 11.78
N ASP A 194 -13.01 0.41 10.71
CA ASP A 194 -11.75 -0.15 10.23
C ASP A 194 -10.74 0.96 9.88
N VAL A 195 -11.15 1.95 9.10
CA VAL A 195 -10.27 3.05 8.67
C VAL A 195 -9.78 3.87 9.86
N LEU A 196 -10.65 4.14 10.85
CA LEU A 196 -10.27 4.84 12.09
C LEU A 196 -9.36 4.00 12.99
N ALA A 197 -9.64 2.70 13.14
CA ALA A 197 -8.89 1.79 13.99
C ALA A 197 -7.46 1.55 13.49
N PHE A 198 -7.27 1.46 12.17
CA PHE A 198 -5.96 1.25 11.56
C PHE A 198 -5.14 2.53 11.41
N GLY A 199 -5.68 3.70 11.77
CA GLY A 199 -4.99 4.99 11.70
C GLY A 199 -4.57 5.36 10.27
N VAL A 200 -5.28 4.85 9.26
CA VAL A 200 -4.97 5.04 7.82
C VAL A 200 -5.53 6.37 7.32
N VAL A 201 -6.21 7.13 8.16
CA VAL A 201 -6.75 8.43 7.77
C VAL A 201 -5.60 9.38 7.45
N VAL A 202 -5.28 9.50 6.17
CA VAL A 202 -4.41 10.56 5.68
C VAL A 202 -5.21 11.86 5.76
N SER A 203 -4.77 12.79 6.59
CA SER A 203 -5.43 14.10 6.67
C SER A 203 -5.27 14.83 5.32
N GLU A 204 -6.19 15.74 4.99
CA GLU A 204 -6.09 16.55 3.77
C GLU A 204 -4.76 17.33 3.72
N ALA A 205 -4.29 17.82 4.88
CA ALA A 205 -3.00 18.51 4.99
C ALA A 205 -1.81 17.60 4.67
N ASP A 206 -1.86 16.34 5.09
CA ASP A 206 -0.82 15.35 4.78
C ASP A 206 -0.88 14.93 3.31
N ALA A 207 -2.08 14.79 2.74
CA ALA A 207 -2.28 14.49 1.33
C ALA A 207 -1.72 15.60 0.43
N ASP A 208 -1.99 16.87 0.73
CA ASP A 208 -1.43 18.03 0.04
C ASP A 208 0.10 18.09 0.13
N GLN A 209 0.67 17.75 1.27
CA GLN A 209 2.11 17.72 1.46
C GLN A 209 2.78 16.59 0.67
N ILE A 210 2.13 15.43 0.60
CA ILE A 210 2.55 14.28 -0.20
C ILE A 210 2.50 14.62 -1.69
N GLU A 211 1.43 15.27 -2.17
CA GLU A 211 1.30 15.73 -3.56
C GLU A 211 2.45 16.66 -3.95
N ARG A 212 2.74 17.68 -3.14
CA ARG A 212 3.87 18.61 -3.37
C ARG A 212 5.22 17.89 -3.38
N THR A 213 5.40 16.91 -2.51
CA THR A 213 6.63 16.10 -2.45
C THR A 213 6.79 15.23 -3.69
N ASN A 214 5.72 14.57 -4.14
CA ASN A 214 5.73 13.74 -5.33
C ASN A 214 5.96 14.54 -6.61
N ASP A 215 5.38 15.73 -6.70
CA ASP A 215 5.64 16.69 -7.78
C ASP A 215 7.10 17.16 -7.81
N ALA A 216 7.69 17.45 -6.65
CA ALA A 216 9.10 17.82 -6.55
C ALA A 216 10.03 16.67 -7.00
N ILE A 217 9.76 15.44 -6.58
CA ILE A 217 10.48 14.24 -7.01
C ILE A 217 10.34 14.03 -8.52
N SER A 218 9.15 14.23 -9.07
CA SER A 218 8.88 14.08 -10.50
C SER A 218 9.64 15.12 -11.33
N ARG A 219 9.72 16.35 -10.87
CA ARG A 219 10.51 17.44 -11.51
C ARG A 219 12.00 17.14 -11.48
N LEU A 220 12.53 16.63 -10.35
CA LEU A 220 13.92 16.18 -10.27
C LEU A 220 14.21 15.06 -11.26
N GLY A 221 13.29 14.10 -11.43
CA GLY A 221 13.41 13.02 -12.41
C GLY A 221 13.42 13.49 -13.87
N LEU A 222 12.81 14.64 -14.20
CA LEU A 222 12.89 15.27 -15.52
C LEU A 222 14.26 15.92 -15.75
N ILE A 223 14.81 16.59 -14.73
CA ILE A 223 16.13 17.25 -14.80
C ILE A 223 17.26 16.21 -15.02
N TRP A 224 17.13 15.01 -14.46
CA TRP A 224 18.13 13.94 -14.60
C TRP A 224 18.05 13.18 -15.94
N ARG A 225 16.99 13.38 -16.73
CA ARG A 225 16.79 12.74 -18.04
C ARG A 225 17.03 13.67 -19.23
N GLY A 226 17.25 14.95 -19.01
CA GLY A 226 17.67 15.94 -20.00
C GLY A 226 19.17 16.20 -19.94
#